data_6de7e9597f261261f19685a65af99b94
#
_entry.id   6de7e9597f261261f19685a65af99b94
#
_cell.length_a   1.000
_cell.length_b   1.000
_cell.length_c   1.000
_cell.angle_alpha   90.00
_cell.angle_beta   90.00
_cell.angle_gamma   90.00
#
_symmetry.space_group_name_H-M   'P 1'
#
loop_
_entity.id
_entity.type
_entity.pdbx_description
1 polymer ?
#
loop_
_entity_poly.entity_id
_entity_poly.type
_entity_poly.pdbx_seq_one_letter_code
_entity_poly.pdbx_strand_id
1 'polypeptide(L)'
;MRGFVFDAGAFIALERGAPLLLGILEEVLHGTVQVVLPRSVIAQIWRGGARQANVGRLISAGGRGRDGPVIIDELTAERAKQIGVTIGKISHPDIADVHVALAAAERGHAVLTSDDADIAAVGLPLVLVHV
;
A
#
# COMPACT_ATOMS: atom_id res chain seq x y z
N MET A 1 7.49 13.73 -6.15
CA MET A 1 8.15 12.91 -5.10
C MET A 1 8.01 11.44 -5.48
N ARG A 2 9.08 10.69 -5.36
CA ARG A 2 9.06 9.25 -5.54
C ARG A 2 8.18 8.58 -4.49
N GLY A 3 7.34 7.65 -4.90
CA GLY A 3 6.40 7.04 -3.96
C GLY A 3 6.10 5.58 -4.25
N PHE A 4 5.63 4.91 -3.22
CA PHE A 4 5.26 3.49 -3.26
C PHE A 4 3.92 3.27 -2.57
N VAL A 5 3.15 2.33 -3.08
CA VAL A 5 1.96 1.82 -2.41
C VAL A 5 2.27 0.44 -1.85
N PHE A 6 1.95 0.20 -0.60
CA PHE A 6 2.18 -1.07 0.09
C PHE A 6 1.02 -2.02 -0.12
N ASP A 7 1.32 -3.18 -0.70
CA ASP A 7 0.46 -4.35 -0.60
C ASP A 7 0.82 -5.16 0.67
N ALA A 8 0.06 -6.19 0.97
CA ALA A 8 0.28 -7.02 2.14
C ALA A 8 1.72 -7.56 2.23
N GLY A 9 2.29 -7.99 1.11
CA GLY A 9 3.66 -8.49 1.06
C GLY A 9 4.70 -7.48 1.51
N ALA A 10 4.50 -6.20 1.21
CA ALA A 10 5.40 -5.14 1.67
C ALA A 10 5.36 -4.97 3.19
N PHE A 11 4.18 -4.99 3.78
CA PHE A 11 4.04 -4.94 5.24
C PHE A 11 4.71 -6.15 5.91
N ILE A 12 4.50 -7.33 5.36
CA ILE A 12 5.10 -8.57 5.88
C ILE A 12 6.62 -8.51 5.78
N ALA A 13 7.16 -8.04 4.66
CA ALA A 13 8.60 -7.86 4.48
C ALA A 13 9.17 -6.84 5.47
N LEU A 14 8.46 -5.74 5.73
CA LEU A 14 8.85 -4.75 6.74
C LEU A 14 8.86 -5.36 8.15
N GLU A 15 7.83 -6.13 8.49
CA GLU A 15 7.73 -6.84 9.76
C GLU A 15 8.93 -7.77 9.98
N ARG A 16 9.36 -8.44 8.93
CA ARG A 16 10.51 -9.37 8.96
C ARG A 16 11.87 -8.66 8.91
N GLY A 17 11.88 -7.35 8.75
CA GLY A 17 13.12 -6.59 8.68
C GLY A 17 13.88 -6.73 7.37
N ALA A 18 13.19 -6.96 6.26
CA ALA A 18 13.82 -7.04 4.93
C ALA A 18 14.58 -5.74 4.64
N PRO A 19 15.86 -5.83 4.19
CA PRO A 19 16.70 -4.64 3.99
C PRO A 19 16.09 -3.58 3.09
N LEU A 20 15.43 -3.97 2.00
CA LEU A 20 14.77 -3.03 1.11
C LEU A 20 13.72 -2.21 1.85
N LEU A 21 12.90 -2.86 2.66
CA LEU A 21 11.81 -2.20 3.38
C LEU A 21 12.32 -1.34 4.53
N LEU A 22 13.37 -1.77 5.22
CA LEU A 22 14.01 -0.95 6.24
C LEU A 22 14.63 0.31 5.63
N GLY A 23 15.23 0.19 4.45
CA GLY A 23 15.75 1.34 3.70
C GLY A 23 14.67 2.32 3.29
N ILE A 24 13.52 1.81 2.83
CA ILE A 24 12.38 2.66 2.49
C ILE A 24 11.83 3.36 3.73
N LEU A 25 11.70 2.64 4.85
CA LEU A 25 11.25 3.25 6.11
C LEU A 25 12.17 4.41 6.51
N GLU A 26 13.48 4.23 6.41
CA GLU A 26 14.45 5.29 6.71
C GLU A 26 14.25 6.50 5.80
N GLU A 27 14.11 6.29 4.49
CA GLU A 27 13.86 7.38 3.53
C GLU A 27 12.53 8.09 3.81
N VAL A 28 11.50 7.37 4.18
CA VAL A 28 10.21 7.93 4.58
C VAL A 28 10.38 8.85 5.80
N LEU A 29 11.12 8.39 6.81
CA LEU A 29 11.37 9.18 8.03
C LEU A 29 12.17 10.45 7.72
N HIS A 30 13.01 10.45 6.68
CA HIS A 30 13.74 11.64 6.21
C HIS A 30 12.92 12.49 5.23
N GLY A 31 11.73 12.06 4.84
CA GLY A 31 10.86 12.81 3.94
C GLY A 31 11.26 12.79 2.47
N THR A 32 12.13 11.87 2.06
CA THR A 32 12.63 11.76 0.69
C THR A 32 11.78 10.86 -0.21
N VAL A 33 10.92 10.07 0.39
CA VAL A 33 10.04 9.11 -0.29
C VAL A 33 8.66 9.18 0.36
N GLN A 34 7.62 9.01 -0.44
CA GLN A 34 6.25 8.90 0.06
C GLN A 34 5.80 7.44 0.01
N VAL A 35 5.11 6.99 1.04
CA VAL A 35 4.42 5.70 1.00
C VAL A 35 2.93 5.89 1.24
N VAL A 36 2.15 5.10 0.54
CA VAL A 36 0.69 5.08 0.64
C VAL A 36 0.26 3.72 1.16
N LEU A 37 -0.51 3.74 2.23
CA LEU A 37 -0.97 2.55 2.92
C LEU A 37 -2.50 2.45 2.75
N PRO A 38 -2.99 1.54 1.88
CA PRO A 38 -4.43 1.36 1.76
C PRO A 38 -5.04 0.81 3.04
N ARG A 39 -6.11 1.42 3.53
CA ARG A 39 -6.76 1.00 4.77
C ARG A 39 -7.19 -0.46 4.75
N SER A 40 -7.68 -0.94 3.61
CA SER A 40 -8.09 -2.34 3.47
C SER A 40 -6.93 -3.32 3.67
N VAL A 41 -5.73 -2.95 3.23
CA VAL A 41 -4.53 -3.77 3.42
C VAL A 41 -4.10 -3.76 4.89
N ILE A 42 -4.17 -2.61 5.54
CA ILE A 42 -3.89 -2.53 6.98
C ILE A 42 -4.80 -3.50 7.74
N ALA A 43 -6.09 -3.55 7.39
CA ALA A 43 -7.04 -4.47 8.01
C ALA A 43 -6.66 -5.94 7.79
N GLN A 44 -6.05 -6.27 6.66
CA GLN A 44 -5.59 -7.63 6.38
C GLN A 44 -4.41 -8.04 7.26
N ILE A 45 -3.46 -7.13 7.48
CA ILE A 45 -2.15 -7.51 8.05
C ILE A 45 -2.00 -7.16 9.53
N TRP A 46 -2.74 -6.18 10.05
CA TRP A 46 -2.54 -5.71 11.40
C TRP A 46 -3.05 -6.71 12.44
N ARG A 47 -2.20 -7.11 13.37
CA ARG A 47 -2.52 -7.99 14.50
C ARG A 47 -2.08 -7.39 15.82
N GLY A 48 -1.23 -6.37 15.80
CA GLY A 48 -0.65 -5.75 16.98
C GLY A 48 0.53 -6.55 17.56
N GLY A 49 1.07 -6.04 18.63
CA GLY A 49 2.18 -6.68 19.35
C GLY A 49 3.57 -6.26 18.85
N ALA A 50 4.57 -6.70 19.60
CA ALA A 50 5.97 -6.28 19.40
C ALA A 50 6.54 -6.69 18.03
N ARG A 51 6.08 -7.81 17.47
CA ARG A 51 6.50 -8.28 16.15
C ARG A 51 6.24 -7.24 15.06
N GLN A 52 5.20 -6.42 15.21
CA GLN A 52 4.80 -5.42 14.24
C GLN A 52 5.26 -4.00 14.61
N ALA A 53 6.31 -3.86 15.42
CA ALA A 53 6.78 -2.54 15.86
C ALA A 53 7.09 -1.61 14.68
N ASN A 54 7.80 -2.08 13.65
CA ASN A 54 8.12 -1.26 12.47
C ASN A 54 6.87 -0.90 11.66
N VAL A 55 5.96 -1.85 11.51
CA VAL A 55 4.67 -1.60 10.84
C VAL A 55 3.85 -0.58 11.63
N GLY A 56 3.80 -0.71 12.95
CA GLY A 56 3.10 0.24 13.81
C GLY A 56 3.67 1.65 13.73
N ARG A 57 5.00 1.78 13.68
CA ARG A 57 5.64 3.10 13.48
C ARG A 57 5.25 3.73 12.17
N LEU A 58 5.24 2.95 11.09
CA LEU A 58 4.84 3.44 9.78
C LEU A 58 3.38 3.89 9.75
N ILE A 59 2.47 3.07 10.27
CA ILE A 59 1.05 3.41 10.33
C ILE A 59 0.81 4.67 11.18
N SER A 60 1.48 4.78 12.32
CA SER A 60 1.34 5.93 13.23
C SER A 60 1.82 7.24 12.60
N ALA A 61 2.73 7.17 11.62
CA ALA A 61 3.19 8.34 10.90
C ALA A 61 2.17 8.84 9.87
N GLY A 62 1.17 8.03 9.54
CA GLY A 62 0.11 8.38 8.60
C GLY A 62 -0.93 9.33 9.19
N GLY A 63 -1.79 9.87 8.33
CA GLY A 63 -2.91 10.71 8.74
C GLY A 63 -2.58 12.17 8.99
N ARG A 64 -1.38 12.62 8.65
CA ARG A 64 -0.92 14.00 8.86
C ARG A 64 -1.09 14.90 7.63
N GLY A 65 -2.03 14.58 6.74
CA GLY A 65 -2.32 15.38 5.57
C GLY A 65 -1.91 14.73 4.27
N ARG A 66 -2.25 15.40 3.15
CA ARG A 66 -2.10 14.87 1.79
C ARG A 66 -0.64 14.81 1.31
N ASP A 67 0.21 15.65 1.86
CA ASP A 67 1.58 15.84 1.39
C ASP A 67 2.63 15.25 2.33
N GLY A 68 2.18 14.52 3.34
CA GLY A 68 3.08 13.86 4.27
C GLY A 68 3.83 12.70 3.62
N PRO A 69 4.91 12.22 4.27
CA PRO A 69 5.65 11.07 3.76
C PRO A 69 4.86 9.76 3.88
N VAL A 70 3.86 9.70 4.74
CA VAL A 70 2.99 8.54 4.91
C VAL A 70 1.53 8.96 4.74
N ILE A 71 0.86 8.36 3.78
CA ILE A 71 -0.55 8.60 3.50
C ILE A 71 -1.32 7.33 3.74
N ILE A 72 -2.40 7.41 4.50
CA ILE A 72 -3.38 6.34 4.60
C ILE A 72 -4.45 6.58 3.53
N ASP A 73 -4.54 5.69 2.55
CA ASP A 73 -5.62 5.76 1.57
C ASP A 73 -6.86 5.11 2.19
N GLU A 74 -7.79 5.95 2.61
CA GLU A 74 -8.96 5.51 3.35
C GLU A 74 -9.96 4.76 2.47
N LEU A 75 -10.64 3.79 3.04
CA LEU A 75 -11.76 3.11 2.41
C LEU A 75 -13.04 3.93 2.63
N THR A 76 -13.10 5.07 1.95
CA THR A 76 -14.27 5.95 1.98
C THR A 76 -15.43 5.34 1.19
N ALA A 77 -16.63 5.90 1.35
CA ALA A 77 -17.77 5.49 0.53
C ALA A 77 -17.48 5.62 -0.97
N GLU A 78 -16.79 6.69 -1.36
CA GLU A 78 -16.41 6.93 -2.75
C GLU A 78 -15.38 5.92 -3.25
N ARG A 79 -14.33 5.66 -2.46
CA ARG A 79 -13.32 4.66 -2.79
C ARG A 79 -13.94 3.26 -2.86
N ALA A 80 -14.83 2.92 -1.97
CA ALA A 80 -15.55 1.65 -1.99
C ALA A 80 -16.34 1.46 -3.28
N LYS A 81 -17.01 2.50 -3.77
CA LYS A 81 -17.73 2.46 -5.05
C LYS A 81 -16.79 2.27 -6.22
N GLN A 82 -15.66 2.96 -6.26
CA GLN A 82 -14.64 2.79 -7.30
C GLN A 82 -14.13 1.35 -7.35
N ILE A 83 -13.84 0.77 -6.20
CA ILE A 83 -13.41 -0.62 -6.09
C ILE A 83 -14.49 -1.54 -6.63
N GLY A 84 -15.74 -1.36 -6.21
CA GLY A 84 -16.86 -2.19 -6.65
C GLY A 84 -17.08 -2.15 -8.16
N VAL A 85 -17.04 -0.96 -8.75
CA VAL A 85 -17.17 -0.78 -10.21
C VAL A 85 -16.04 -1.49 -10.94
N THR A 86 -14.81 -1.36 -10.45
CA THR A 86 -13.63 -2.01 -11.04
C THR A 86 -13.77 -3.53 -11.00
N ILE A 87 -14.15 -4.08 -9.84
CA ILE A 87 -14.37 -5.52 -9.67
C ILE A 87 -15.42 -6.02 -10.66
N GLY A 88 -16.51 -5.28 -10.82
CA GLY A 88 -17.56 -5.65 -11.76
C GLY A 88 -17.10 -5.71 -13.21
N LYS A 89 -16.15 -4.85 -13.60
CA LYS A 89 -15.61 -4.82 -14.97
C LYS A 89 -14.61 -5.92 -15.26
N ILE A 90 -13.79 -6.28 -14.29
CA ILE A 90 -12.67 -7.21 -14.50
C ILE A 90 -12.89 -8.57 -13.86
N SER A 91 -13.95 -8.72 -13.07
CA SER A 91 -14.25 -9.97 -12.33
C SER A 91 -13.12 -10.39 -11.38
N HIS A 92 -12.37 -9.42 -10.86
CA HIS A 92 -11.29 -9.66 -9.87
C HIS A 92 -11.90 -9.59 -8.47
N PRO A 93 -11.87 -10.67 -7.67
CA PRO A 93 -12.64 -10.74 -6.43
C PRO A 93 -12.01 -10.05 -5.22
N ASP A 94 -10.74 -9.70 -5.27
CA ASP A 94 -10.02 -9.19 -4.09
C ASP A 94 -10.11 -7.67 -3.97
N ILE A 95 -10.83 -7.21 -2.96
CA ILE A 95 -11.02 -5.79 -2.67
C ILE A 95 -9.69 -5.08 -2.40
N ALA A 96 -8.80 -5.72 -1.64
CA ALA A 96 -7.54 -5.09 -1.27
C ALA A 96 -6.60 -4.93 -2.46
N ASP A 97 -6.51 -5.92 -3.35
CA ASP A 97 -5.72 -5.82 -4.58
C ASP A 97 -6.18 -4.66 -5.45
N VAL A 98 -7.49 -4.52 -5.61
CA VAL A 98 -8.07 -3.43 -6.40
C VAL A 98 -7.82 -2.08 -5.72
N HIS A 99 -7.93 -2.03 -4.40
CA HIS A 99 -7.63 -0.80 -3.64
C HIS A 99 -6.18 -0.37 -3.84
N VAL A 100 -5.24 -1.31 -3.73
CA VAL A 100 -3.81 -1.04 -3.99
C VAL A 100 -3.60 -0.50 -5.39
N ALA A 101 -4.16 -1.16 -6.39
CA ALA A 101 -3.99 -0.78 -7.79
C ALA A 101 -4.56 0.62 -8.10
N LEU A 102 -5.74 0.93 -7.58
CA LEU A 102 -6.36 2.25 -7.76
C LEU A 102 -5.53 3.34 -7.07
N ALA A 103 -5.08 3.11 -5.85
CA ALA A 103 -4.27 4.07 -5.12
C ALA A 103 -2.95 4.38 -5.84
N ALA A 104 -2.33 3.35 -6.41
CA ALA A 104 -1.07 3.50 -7.15
C ALA A 104 -1.27 4.20 -8.49
N ALA A 105 -2.25 3.80 -9.28
CA ALA A 105 -2.53 4.40 -10.58
C ALA A 105 -2.88 5.89 -10.46
N GLU A 106 -3.67 6.24 -9.47
CA GLU A 106 -4.10 7.61 -9.22
C GLU A 106 -2.91 8.55 -8.92
N ARG A 107 -1.87 8.03 -8.26
CA ARG A 107 -0.71 8.81 -7.84
C ARG A 107 0.51 8.64 -8.73
N GLY A 108 0.49 7.68 -9.64
CA GLY A 108 1.67 7.33 -10.43
C GLY A 108 2.78 6.69 -9.59
N HIS A 109 2.43 6.00 -8.52
CA HIS A 109 3.39 5.33 -7.64
C HIS A 109 3.59 3.86 -8.02
N ALA A 110 4.76 3.33 -7.73
CA ALA A 110 5.03 1.90 -7.86
C ALA A 110 4.35 1.13 -6.72
N VAL A 111 4.02 -0.12 -6.97
CA VAL A 111 3.45 -1.02 -5.96
C VAL A 111 4.53 -1.97 -5.46
N LEU A 112 4.69 -2.05 -4.14
CA LEU A 112 5.54 -3.06 -3.50
C LEU A 112 4.64 -4.25 -3.14
N THR A 113 4.87 -5.38 -3.79
CA THR A 113 3.99 -6.55 -3.65
C THR A 113 4.78 -7.85 -3.76
N SER A 114 4.28 -8.91 -3.12
CA SER A 114 4.73 -10.28 -3.36
C SER A 114 3.75 -11.06 -4.27
N ASP A 115 2.66 -10.43 -4.68
CA ASP A 115 1.60 -11.01 -5.51
C ASP A 115 1.46 -10.26 -6.84
N ASP A 116 2.55 -10.17 -7.59
CA ASP A 116 2.62 -9.39 -8.83
C ASP A 116 1.50 -9.74 -9.81
N ALA A 117 1.22 -11.03 -9.97
CA ALA A 117 0.19 -11.49 -10.90
C ALA A 117 -1.22 -10.99 -10.52
N ASP A 118 -1.54 -11.01 -9.23
CA ASP A 118 -2.86 -10.57 -8.74
C ASP A 118 -3.05 -9.07 -8.92
N ILE A 119 -2.02 -8.29 -8.64
CA ILE A 119 -2.07 -6.84 -8.85
C ILE A 119 -2.13 -6.51 -10.35
N ALA A 120 -1.32 -7.19 -11.16
CA ALA A 120 -1.34 -7.00 -12.62
C ALA A 120 -2.70 -7.36 -13.24
N ALA A 121 -3.40 -8.34 -12.66
CA ALA A 121 -4.72 -8.77 -13.13
C ALA A 121 -5.80 -7.68 -13.04
N VAL A 122 -5.58 -6.64 -12.22
CA VAL A 122 -6.50 -5.49 -12.15
C VAL A 122 -6.52 -4.72 -13.48
N GLY A 123 -5.44 -4.80 -14.27
CA GLY A 123 -5.41 -4.25 -15.63
C GLY A 123 -5.09 -2.76 -15.72
N LEU A 124 -4.62 -2.14 -14.65
CA LEU A 124 -4.18 -0.75 -14.65
C LEU A 124 -2.69 -0.66 -15.00
N PRO A 125 -2.23 0.47 -15.60
CA PRO A 125 -0.82 0.66 -15.93
C PRO A 125 0.00 0.95 -14.66
N LEU A 126 0.65 -0.08 -14.13
CA LEU A 126 1.37 -0.03 -12.86
C LEU A 126 2.81 -0.47 -13.02
N VAL A 127 3.70 0.11 -12.21
CA VAL A 127 5.05 -0.41 -11.99
C VAL A 127 5.00 -1.26 -10.73
N LEU A 128 5.39 -2.53 -10.86
CA LEU A 128 5.39 -3.48 -9.75
C LEU A 128 6.82 -3.76 -9.31
N VAL A 129 7.07 -3.69 -8.01
CA VAL A 129 8.36 -4.04 -7.41
C VAL A 129 8.13 -5.23 -6.49
N HIS A 130 8.72 -6.35 -6.83
CA HIS A 130 8.57 -7.58 -6.04
C HIS A 130 9.33 -7.49 -4.72
N VAL A 131 8.69 -7.91 -3.67
CA VAL A 131 9.28 -7.93 -2.32
C VAL A 131 9.25 -9.32 -1.69
#